data_448a89f3acf5f8352a6e29d1e40ac728
#
_entry.id   448a89f3acf5f8352a6e29d1e40ac728
#
_cell.length_a   1.000
_cell.length_b   1.000
_cell.length_c   1.000
_cell.angle_alpha   90.00
_cell.angle_beta   90.00
_cell.angle_gamma   90.00
#
_symmetry.space_group_name_H-M   'P 1'
#
loop_
_entity.id
_entity.type
_entity.pdbx_description
1 polymer ?
#
loop_
_entity_poly.entity_id
_entity_poly.type
_entity_poly.pdbx_seq_one_letter_code
_entity_poly.pdbx_strand_id
1 'polypeptide(L)'
;TDDKRYTLSESTCSLLRGIDRGVSVDIFLGGKLPAGLQKLQYALTRNLEEFRRLSGNNFRYQLIDPTEIQDPEEKKALVKYLAERGILPINLNRRSEDETLSQQIIFPGLIIYDQETEVSVNLLQNVPGNSADENINHSIEALEYELTKAIRLLIQKQKKVVGFLVGQGELTYPEVMDMAKTLSYYYQVDLVSCDSLATDLKRYAALIIAKPTKDFSERDKYVIDQYLMHGGRLLWCLDEVDVDHEVLKNQETVPAVYRPLNVADMLFRYGVRINP
;
A
#
# COMPACT_ATOMS: atom_id res chain seq x y z
N THR A 1 -15.38 21.04 17.27
CA THR A 1 -15.43 21.94 16.11
C THR A 1 -16.10 21.21 14.97
N ASP A 2 -17.07 21.84 14.31
CA ASP A 2 -17.88 21.30 13.20
C ASP A 2 -17.08 20.92 11.94
N ASP A 3 -15.78 21.12 11.94
CA ASP A 3 -14.90 20.82 10.83
C ASP A 3 -14.27 19.41 11.03
N LYS A 4 -14.95 18.37 10.52
CA LYS A 4 -14.53 16.96 10.57
C LYS A 4 -13.20 16.66 9.84
N ARG A 5 -12.51 17.67 9.30
CA ARG A 5 -11.27 17.52 8.52
C ARG A 5 -10.06 16.97 9.31
N TYR A 6 -10.18 16.90 10.63
CA TYR A 6 -9.09 16.46 11.52
C TYR A 6 -9.52 15.35 12.50
N THR A 7 -10.66 14.72 12.26
CA THR A 7 -11.13 13.60 13.10
C THR A 7 -10.63 12.31 12.47
N LEU A 8 -9.83 11.55 13.21
CA LEU A 8 -9.35 10.24 12.77
C LEU A 8 -10.53 9.31 12.48
N SER A 9 -10.39 8.46 11.48
CA SER A 9 -11.37 7.46 11.12
C SER A 9 -11.56 6.44 12.26
N GLU A 10 -12.72 5.83 12.33
CA GLU A 10 -13.02 4.82 13.35
C GLU A 10 -12.08 3.62 13.26
N SER A 11 -11.68 3.24 12.06
CA SER A 11 -10.69 2.18 11.80
C SER A 11 -9.32 2.53 12.37
N THR A 12 -8.86 3.78 12.20
CA THR A 12 -7.61 4.28 12.79
C THR A 12 -7.69 4.28 14.31
N CYS A 13 -8.79 4.79 14.87
CA CYS A 13 -9.00 4.79 16.33
C CYS A 13 -8.97 3.38 16.92
N SER A 14 -9.62 2.41 16.26
CA SER A 14 -9.64 1.02 16.70
C SER A 14 -8.26 0.38 16.65
N LEU A 15 -7.50 0.65 15.59
CA LEU A 15 -6.11 0.17 15.45
C LEU A 15 -5.23 0.69 16.58
N LEU A 16 -5.28 2.01 16.85
CA LEU A 16 -4.43 2.67 17.84
C LEU A 16 -4.73 2.20 19.27
N ARG A 17 -6.01 2.01 19.60
CA ARG A 17 -6.40 1.44 20.91
C ARG A 17 -5.96 -0.01 21.10
N GLY A 18 -5.77 -0.74 20.01
CA GLY A 18 -5.32 -2.13 20.02
C GLY A 18 -3.79 -2.30 20.06
N ILE A 19 -3.00 -1.23 20.15
CA ILE A 19 -1.54 -1.31 20.24
C ILE A 19 -1.15 -1.81 21.65
N ASP A 20 -0.62 -3.03 21.71
CA ASP A 20 -0.19 -3.71 22.93
C ASP A 20 1.33 -3.65 23.18
N ARG A 21 2.08 -3.03 22.26
CA ARG A 21 3.55 -2.93 22.30
C ARG A 21 4.03 -1.49 22.12
N GLY A 22 5.28 -1.23 22.48
CA GLY A 22 5.89 0.09 22.30
C GLY A 22 6.16 0.37 20.82
N VAL A 23 5.60 1.45 20.31
CA VAL A 23 5.83 1.98 18.96
C VAL A 23 6.54 3.32 19.08
N SER A 24 7.64 3.47 18.36
CA SER A 24 8.42 4.70 18.32
C SER A 24 8.46 5.26 16.89
N VAL A 25 8.49 6.59 16.77
CA VAL A 25 8.50 7.29 15.49
C VAL A 25 9.62 8.33 15.48
N ASP A 26 10.54 8.19 14.55
CA ASP A 26 11.59 9.15 14.27
C ASP A 26 11.24 9.96 13.03
N ILE A 27 11.07 11.28 13.18
CA ILE A 27 10.65 12.19 12.14
C ILE A 27 11.85 13.00 11.67
N PHE A 28 12.25 12.87 10.40
CA PHE A 28 13.43 13.54 9.83
C PHE A 28 13.10 14.86 9.13
N LEU A 29 11.91 15.39 9.38
CA LEU A 29 11.45 16.69 8.87
C LEU A 29 11.68 17.77 9.94
N GLY A 30 12.89 17.86 10.50
CA GLY A 30 13.33 18.86 11.48
C GLY A 30 13.97 20.08 10.83
N GLY A 31 14.29 21.08 11.66
CA GLY A 31 15.05 22.28 11.30
C GLY A 31 14.24 23.41 10.67
N LYS A 32 14.95 24.34 10.00
CA LYS A 32 14.34 25.52 9.37
C LYS A 32 13.72 25.14 8.02
N LEU A 33 12.40 24.95 8.01
CA LEU A 33 11.65 24.52 6.82
C LEU A 33 11.02 25.72 6.08
N PRO A 34 10.81 25.64 4.75
CA PRO A 34 9.92 26.55 4.01
C PRO A 34 8.48 26.44 4.52
N ALA A 35 7.69 27.51 4.31
CA ALA A 35 6.32 27.61 4.84
C ALA A 35 5.41 26.40 4.49
N GLY A 36 5.51 25.86 3.29
CA GLY A 36 4.75 24.68 2.89
C GLY A 36 5.12 23.44 3.69
N LEU A 37 6.42 23.14 3.86
CA LEU A 37 6.87 22.02 4.67
C LEU A 37 6.64 22.21 6.16
N GLN A 38 6.61 23.46 6.66
CA GLN A 38 6.17 23.76 8.03
C GLN A 38 4.70 23.37 8.26
N LYS A 39 3.82 23.63 7.28
CA LYS A 39 2.42 23.19 7.33
C LYS A 39 2.31 21.66 7.41
N LEU A 40 3.10 20.95 6.60
CA LEU A 40 3.14 19.49 6.63
C LEU A 40 3.65 18.96 7.98
N GLN A 41 4.74 19.52 8.51
CA GLN A 41 5.29 19.18 9.83
C GLN A 41 4.26 19.42 10.94
N TYR A 42 3.57 20.55 10.91
CA TYR A 42 2.53 20.87 11.91
C TYR A 42 1.35 19.88 11.83
N ALA A 43 0.87 19.57 10.63
CA ALA A 43 -0.20 18.61 10.43
C ALA A 43 0.22 17.20 10.89
N LEU A 44 1.46 16.79 10.59
CA LEU A 44 2.03 15.53 11.05
C LEU A 44 2.07 15.45 12.57
N THR A 45 2.62 16.48 13.24
CA THR A 45 2.74 16.51 14.70
C THR A 45 1.37 16.42 15.37
N ARG A 46 0.36 17.10 14.84
CA ARG A 46 -1.02 17.00 15.33
C ARG A 46 -1.59 15.58 15.21
N ASN A 47 -1.40 14.93 14.07
CA ASN A 47 -1.83 13.53 13.89
C ASN A 47 -1.14 12.62 14.91
N LEU A 48 0.17 12.77 15.12
CA LEU A 48 0.93 11.94 16.05
C LEU A 48 0.57 12.20 17.53
N GLU A 49 0.18 13.43 17.88
CA GLU A 49 -0.38 13.73 19.21
C GLU A 49 -1.71 13.02 19.46
N GLU A 50 -2.61 13.02 18.46
CA GLU A 50 -3.86 12.27 18.54
C GLU A 50 -3.59 10.74 18.60
N PHE A 51 -2.62 10.24 17.85
CA PHE A 51 -2.20 8.83 17.91
C PHE A 51 -1.69 8.47 19.29
N ARG A 52 -0.82 9.30 19.87
CA ARG A 52 -0.32 9.12 21.24
C ARG A 52 -1.44 9.15 22.27
N ARG A 53 -2.42 10.05 22.11
CA ARG A 53 -3.57 10.16 23.02
C ARG A 53 -4.42 8.88 23.02
N LEU A 54 -4.60 8.24 21.87
CA LEU A 54 -5.40 7.04 21.71
C LEU A 54 -4.66 5.76 22.11
N SER A 55 -3.34 5.71 21.88
CA SER A 55 -2.47 4.55 22.18
C SER A 55 -1.86 4.58 23.57
N GLY A 56 -2.01 5.69 24.30
CA GLY A 56 -1.43 5.88 25.64
C GLY A 56 0.10 5.88 25.63
N ASN A 57 0.70 5.21 26.62
CA ASN A 57 2.16 5.17 26.79
C ASN A 57 2.88 4.28 25.77
N ASN A 58 2.16 3.57 24.95
CA ASN A 58 2.72 2.65 23.95
C ASN A 58 3.18 3.36 22.67
N PHE A 59 2.94 4.66 22.53
CA PHE A 59 3.30 5.41 21.33
C PHE A 59 4.15 6.63 21.68
N ARG A 60 5.32 6.73 21.05
CA ARG A 60 6.27 7.85 21.24
C ARG A 60 6.72 8.36 19.89
N TYR A 61 7.00 9.65 19.80
CA TYR A 61 7.61 10.23 18.61
C TYR A 61 8.64 11.28 18.99
N GLN A 62 9.62 11.48 18.12
CA GLN A 62 10.63 12.53 18.24
C GLN A 62 10.89 13.16 16.88
N LEU A 63 11.23 14.44 16.92
CA LEU A 63 11.63 15.20 15.74
C LEU A 63 13.16 15.25 15.72
N ILE A 64 13.74 14.82 14.62
CA ILE A 64 15.18 14.81 14.38
C ILE A 64 15.49 15.87 13.34
N ASP A 65 16.43 16.75 13.66
CA ASP A 65 16.99 17.69 12.69
C ASP A 65 18.32 17.16 12.15
N PRO A 66 18.37 16.65 10.91
CA PRO A 66 19.61 16.15 10.32
C PRO A 66 20.69 17.24 10.13
N THR A 67 20.31 18.53 10.22
CA THR A 67 21.25 19.65 10.04
C THR A 67 22.04 19.95 11.33
N GLU A 68 21.56 19.50 12.50
CA GLU A 68 22.24 19.66 13.80
C GLU A 68 23.42 18.70 13.97
N ILE A 69 23.49 17.63 13.15
CA ILE A 69 24.59 16.66 13.19
C ILE A 69 25.86 17.34 12.63
N GLN A 70 26.82 17.55 13.51
CA GLN A 70 28.09 18.24 13.18
C GLN A 70 29.15 17.30 12.62
N ASP A 71 29.14 16.04 13.02
CA ASP A 71 30.10 15.04 12.51
C ASP A 71 29.79 14.66 11.07
N PRO A 72 30.70 14.89 10.10
CA PRO A 72 30.51 14.56 8.70
C PRO A 72 30.27 13.07 8.44
N GLU A 73 30.93 12.18 9.20
CA GLU A 73 30.77 10.73 9.04
C GLU A 73 29.41 10.25 9.56
N GLU A 74 28.96 10.78 10.69
CA GLU A 74 27.64 10.50 11.25
C GLU A 74 26.53 11.00 10.32
N LYS A 75 26.69 12.20 9.77
CA LYS A 75 25.76 12.76 8.78
C LYS A 75 25.69 11.90 7.53
N LYS A 76 26.82 11.45 7.00
CA LYS A 76 26.88 10.58 5.83
C LYS A 76 26.28 9.21 6.10
N ALA A 77 26.49 8.66 7.30
CA ALA A 77 25.87 7.42 7.74
C ALA A 77 24.34 7.57 7.80
N LEU A 78 23.80 8.68 8.37
CA LEU A 78 22.38 8.94 8.42
C LEU A 78 21.79 9.07 7.01
N VAL A 79 22.43 9.82 6.10
CA VAL A 79 21.96 9.96 4.70
C VAL A 79 21.86 8.60 4.02
N LYS A 80 22.87 7.77 4.18
CA LYS A 80 22.88 6.41 3.64
C LYS A 80 21.77 5.56 4.24
N TYR A 81 21.64 5.58 5.57
CA TYR A 81 20.59 4.87 6.31
C TYR A 81 19.18 5.22 5.81
N LEU A 82 18.89 6.52 5.61
CA LEU A 82 17.60 6.98 5.12
C LEU A 82 17.37 6.61 3.65
N ALA A 83 18.40 6.74 2.81
CA ALA A 83 18.31 6.40 1.39
C ALA A 83 18.04 4.91 1.15
N GLU A 84 18.69 4.02 1.92
CA GLU A 84 18.45 2.56 1.89
C GLU A 84 17.00 2.19 2.25
N ARG A 85 16.32 3.06 3.02
CA ARG A 85 14.92 2.93 3.42
C ARG A 85 13.93 3.67 2.53
N GLY A 86 14.43 4.23 1.42
CA GLY A 86 13.62 4.94 0.43
C GLY A 86 13.24 6.37 0.85
N ILE A 87 13.79 6.91 1.95
CA ILE A 87 13.62 8.31 2.31
C ILE A 87 14.70 9.13 1.60
N LEU A 88 14.32 9.70 0.46
CA LEU A 88 15.27 10.43 -0.39
C LEU A 88 15.39 11.90 0.05
N PRO A 89 16.61 12.46 0.00
CA PRO A 89 16.82 13.87 0.29
C PRO A 89 16.23 14.78 -0.78
N ILE A 90 15.71 15.93 -0.36
CA ILE A 90 15.31 17.03 -1.23
C ILE A 90 16.27 18.19 -1.02
N ASN A 91 16.83 18.69 -2.10
CA ASN A 91 17.67 19.87 -2.09
C ASN A 91 16.79 21.13 -2.24
N LEU A 92 16.79 21.96 -1.22
CA LEU A 92 16.15 23.28 -1.27
C LEU A 92 17.19 24.36 -1.49
N ASN A 93 17.02 25.12 -2.56
CA ASN A 93 17.80 26.35 -2.80
C ASN A 93 17.19 27.47 -1.98
N ARG A 94 17.89 27.96 -0.98
CA ARG A 94 17.46 29.09 -0.15
C ARG A 94 18.29 30.32 -0.53
N ARG A 95 17.63 31.44 -0.83
CA ARG A 95 18.28 32.75 -0.83
C ARG A 95 18.33 33.24 0.61
N SER A 96 19.52 33.39 1.14
CA SER A 96 19.72 34.12 2.40
C SER A 96 19.49 35.62 2.18
N GLU A 97 19.22 36.36 3.26
CA GLU A 97 19.09 37.84 3.22
C GLU A 97 20.34 38.52 2.63
N ASP A 98 21.49 37.86 2.67
CA ASP A 98 22.77 38.30 2.12
C ASP A 98 23.02 37.83 0.67
N GLU A 99 21.98 37.46 -0.10
CA GLU A 99 22.07 36.99 -1.51
C GLU A 99 22.90 35.72 -1.73
N THR A 100 23.39 35.06 -0.68
CA THR A 100 24.11 33.79 -0.81
C THR A 100 23.12 32.63 -0.98
N LEU A 101 23.32 31.83 -2.04
CA LEU A 101 22.59 30.59 -2.27
C LEU A 101 23.08 29.55 -1.27
N SER A 102 22.31 29.26 -0.24
CA SER A 102 22.56 28.12 0.61
C SER A 102 21.70 26.93 0.19
N GLN A 103 22.33 25.79 -0.04
CA GLN A 103 21.60 24.53 -0.26
C GLN A 103 21.31 23.87 1.09
N GLN A 104 20.04 23.65 1.36
CA GLN A 104 19.61 22.89 2.53
C GLN A 104 19.06 21.53 2.07
N ILE A 105 19.59 20.45 2.65
CA ILE A 105 19.11 19.09 2.42
C ILE A 105 18.04 18.78 3.46
N ILE A 106 16.86 18.36 3.03
CA ILE A 106 15.73 17.98 3.88
C ILE A 106 15.32 16.56 3.55
N PHE A 107 14.94 15.81 4.57
CA PHE A 107 14.44 14.44 4.46
C PHE A 107 12.96 14.41 4.85
N PRO A 108 12.01 14.49 3.87
CA PRO A 108 10.59 14.51 4.15
C PRO A 108 10.07 13.09 4.43
N GLY A 109 10.51 12.49 5.51
CA GLY A 109 10.18 11.12 5.87
C GLY A 109 10.23 10.88 7.36
N LEU A 110 9.71 9.73 7.75
CA LEU A 110 9.79 9.21 9.12
C LEU A 110 9.99 7.70 9.11
N ILE A 111 10.46 7.18 10.22
CA ILE A 111 10.59 5.73 10.48
C ILE A 111 9.76 5.41 11.72
N ILE A 112 8.84 4.46 11.57
CA ILE A 112 8.07 3.88 12.67
C ILE A 112 8.68 2.53 12.98
N TYR A 113 8.98 2.29 14.25
CA TYR A 113 9.64 1.05 14.64
C TYR A 113 9.19 0.53 16.01
N ASP A 114 9.33 -0.76 16.20
CA ASP A 114 9.25 -1.44 17.50
C ASP A 114 10.57 -2.15 17.80
N GLN A 115 10.55 -3.15 18.69
CA GLN A 115 11.76 -3.89 19.06
C GLN A 115 12.27 -4.84 17.96
N GLU A 116 11.41 -5.22 17.00
CA GLU A 116 11.69 -6.28 16.03
C GLU A 116 11.72 -5.77 14.59
N THR A 117 10.93 -4.75 14.28
CA THR A 117 10.70 -4.30 12.90
C THR A 117 10.65 -2.79 12.78
N GLU A 118 10.91 -2.30 11.59
CA GLU A 118 10.80 -0.89 11.23
C GLU A 118 10.07 -0.71 9.88
N VAL A 119 9.37 0.40 9.74
CA VAL A 119 8.66 0.79 8.51
C VAL A 119 8.95 2.25 8.23
N SER A 120 9.47 2.53 7.04
CA SER A 120 9.70 3.90 6.57
C SER A 120 8.47 4.46 5.85
N VAL A 121 8.26 5.77 6.01
CA VAL A 121 7.17 6.50 5.36
C VAL A 121 7.73 7.77 4.72
N ASN A 122 7.49 7.93 3.42
CA ASN A 122 7.70 9.21 2.76
C ASN A 122 6.50 10.12 3.01
N LEU A 123 6.76 11.29 3.55
CA LEU A 123 5.72 12.27 3.90
C LEU A 123 5.29 13.13 2.71
N LEU A 124 6.18 13.31 1.73
CA LEU A 124 5.89 14.12 0.55
C LEU A 124 5.50 13.23 -0.62
N GLN A 125 4.27 13.39 -1.07
CA GLN A 125 3.77 12.74 -2.29
C GLN A 125 4.01 13.68 -3.47
N ASN A 126 4.68 13.17 -4.50
CA ASN A 126 4.93 13.92 -5.73
C ASN A 126 4.01 13.39 -6.83
N VAL A 127 2.91 14.08 -7.08
CA VAL A 127 1.97 13.75 -8.14
C VAL A 127 2.39 14.52 -9.40
N PRO A 128 2.69 13.83 -10.52
CA PRO A 128 3.05 14.50 -11.76
C PRO A 128 1.97 15.46 -12.23
N GLY A 129 2.36 16.68 -12.60
CA GLY A 129 1.44 17.73 -13.07
C GLY A 129 0.93 18.67 -11.98
N ASN A 130 1.10 18.35 -10.70
CA ASN A 130 0.73 19.22 -9.61
C ASN A 130 1.84 20.23 -9.28
N SER A 131 1.45 21.39 -8.78
CA SER A 131 2.38 22.36 -8.18
C SER A 131 2.93 21.86 -6.84
N ALA A 132 3.99 22.50 -6.33
CA ALA A 132 4.57 22.16 -5.04
C ALA A 132 3.56 22.29 -3.88
N ASP A 133 2.73 23.33 -3.90
CA ASP A 133 1.71 23.56 -2.87
C ASP A 133 0.57 22.52 -2.93
N GLU A 134 0.16 22.12 -4.12
CA GLU A 134 -0.81 21.04 -4.31
C GLU A 134 -0.27 19.71 -3.79
N ASN A 135 0.99 19.38 -4.08
CA ASN A 135 1.64 18.18 -3.57
C ASN A 135 1.76 18.18 -2.04
N ILE A 136 2.02 19.32 -1.42
CA ILE A 136 2.01 19.47 0.04
C ILE A 136 0.61 19.25 0.61
N ASN A 137 -0.42 19.85 0.04
CA ASN A 137 -1.79 19.68 0.49
C ASN A 137 -2.23 18.21 0.35
N HIS A 138 -1.93 17.57 -0.77
CA HIS A 138 -2.17 16.14 -0.99
C HIS A 138 -1.46 15.29 0.07
N SER A 139 -0.21 15.63 0.38
CA SER A 139 0.57 14.93 1.41
C SER A 139 -0.07 15.08 2.80
N ILE A 140 -0.57 16.27 3.14
CA ILE A 140 -1.28 16.51 4.41
C ILE A 140 -2.57 15.68 4.50
N GLU A 141 -3.34 15.61 3.43
CA GLU A 141 -4.58 14.80 3.37
C GLU A 141 -4.31 13.30 3.50
N ALA A 142 -3.17 12.82 3.00
CA ALA A 142 -2.77 11.42 3.04
C ALA A 142 -2.14 10.99 4.38
N LEU A 143 -1.79 11.91 5.30
CA LEU A 143 -1.03 11.60 6.52
C LEU A 143 -1.67 10.51 7.37
N GLU A 144 -2.97 10.61 7.65
CA GLU A 144 -3.66 9.59 8.46
C GLU A 144 -3.53 8.21 7.85
N TYR A 145 -3.78 8.12 6.55
CA TYR A 145 -3.71 6.86 5.82
C TYR A 145 -2.30 6.26 5.84
N GLU A 146 -1.28 7.06 5.52
CA GLU A 146 0.11 6.57 5.43
C GLU A 146 0.65 6.16 6.82
N LEU A 147 0.36 6.93 7.86
CA LEU A 147 0.74 6.59 9.23
C LEU A 147 0.03 5.32 9.72
N THR A 148 -1.28 5.23 9.51
CA THR A 148 -2.09 4.06 9.91
C THR A 148 -1.66 2.81 9.18
N LYS A 149 -1.37 2.92 7.89
CA LYS A 149 -0.80 1.85 7.05
C LYS A 149 0.52 1.36 7.61
N ALA A 150 1.44 2.27 7.92
CA ALA A 150 2.76 1.91 8.44
C ALA A 150 2.67 1.24 9.83
N ILE A 151 1.83 1.75 10.73
CA ILE A 151 1.58 1.12 12.03
C ILE A 151 0.96 -0.27 11.86
N ARG A 152 -0.01 -0.42 10.95
CA ARG A 152 -0.62 -1.73 10.67
C ARG A 152 0.43 -2.75 10.18
N LEU A 153 1.33 -2.33 9.29
CA LEU A 153 2.43 -3.17 8.81
C LEU A 153 3.36 -3.58 9.95
N LEU A 154 3.68 -2.63 10.84
CA LEU A 154 4.54 -2.87 11.99
C LEU A 154 3.94 -3.89 12.96
N ILE A 155 2.65 -3.76 13.33
CA ILE A 155 2.02 -4.61 14.34
C ILE A 155 1.52 -5.96 13.81
N GLN A 156 1.51 -6.15 12.49
CA GLN A 156 1.02 -7.38 11.87
C GLN A 156 2.00 -8.54 12.07
N LYS A 157 1.74 -9.39 13.07
CA LYS A 157 2.62 -10.53 13.44
C LYS A 157 2.70 -11.61 12.35
N GLN A 158 1.61 -11.88 11.64
CA GLN A 158 1.55 -12.88 10.58
C GLN A 158 0.74 -12.37 9.40
N LYS A 159 1.32 -12.45 8.21
CA LYS A 159 0.60 -12.16 6.97
C LYS A 159 -0.28 -13.35 6.61
N LYS A 160 -1.57 -13.07 6.36
CA LYS A 160 -2.45 -14.07 5.75
C LYS A 160 -1.99 -14.35 4.33
N VAL A 161 -2.23 -15.57 3.85
CA VAL A 161 -1.85 -15.97 2.49
C VAL A 161 -2.98 -15.64 1.53
N VAL A 162 -2.64 -15.02 0.40
CA VAL A 162 -3.52 -14.79 -0.75
C VAL A 162 -2.94 -15.55 -1.94
N GLY A 163 -3.76 -16.35 -2.61
CA GLY A 163 -3.35 -17.16 -3.76
C GLY A 163 -3.85 -16.57 -5.08
N PHE A 164 -2.97 -16.44 -6.07
CA PHE A 164 -3.39 -16.32 -7.46
C PHE A 164 -3.57 -17.72 -8.03
N LEU A 165 -4.79 -18.02 -8.48
CA LEU A 165 -5.07 -19.31 -9.13
C LEU A 165 -4.35 -19.36 -10.47
N VAL A 166 -3.79 -20.52 -10.79
CA VAL A 166 -3.10 -20.79 -12.05
C VAL A 166 -3.49 -22.18 -12.58
N GLY A 167 -3.55 -22.31 -13.90
CA GLY A 167 -3.86 -23.57 -14.59
C GLY A 167 -4.89 -23.43 -15.69
N GLN A 168 -5.77 -22.43 -15.60
CA GLN A 168 -6.83 -22.16 -16.58
C GLN A 168 -6.46 -21.01 -17.54
N GLY A 169 -5.17 -20.77 -17.74
CA GLY A 169 -4.66 -19.76 -18.66
C GLY A 169 -4.88 -18.34 -18.18
N GLU A 170 -4.80 -18.14 -16.87
CA GLU A 170 -4.86 -16.84 -16.21
C GLU A 170 -3.67 -15.95 -16.62
N LEU A 171 -3.75 -14.69 -16.26
CA LEU A 171 -2.66 -13.72 -16.43
C LEU A 171 -1.37 -14.28 -15.82
N THR A 172 -0.27 -14.09 -16.53
CA THR A 172 1.06 -14.52 -16.09
C THR A 172 1.58 -13.65 -14.94
N TYR A 173 2.56 -14.15 -14.19
CA TYR A 173 3.13 -13.39 -13.06
C TYR A 173 3.60 -11.97 -13.43
N PRO A 174 4.28 -11.72 -14.58
CA PRO A 174 4.62 -10.36 -15.00
C PRO A 174 3.41 -9.43 -15.17
N GLU A 175 2.27 -9.95 -15.65
CA GLU A 175 1.05 -9.17 -15.87
C GLU A 175 0.33 -8.81 -14.56
N VAL A 176 0.42 -9.66 -13.54
CA VAL A 176 -0.16 -9.41 -12.20
C VAL A 176 0.87 -8.85 -11.20
N MET A 177 2.11 -8.63 -11.62
CA MET A 177 3.23 -8.30 -10.72
C MET A 177 2.97 -7.02 -9.88
N ASP A 178 2.38 -6.00 -10.46
CA ASP A 178 2.10 -4.75 -9.73
C ASP A 178 1.06 -4.98 -8.62
N MET A 179 -0.01 -5.71 -8.92
CA MET A 179 -1.01 -6.11 -7.94
C MET A 179 -0.40 -7.03 -6.87
N ALA A 180 0.40 -8.04 -7.28
CA ALA A 180 1.06 -8.95 -6.37
C ALA A 180 2.04 -8.22 -5.44
N LYS A 181 2.82 -7.28 -5.95
CA LYS A 181 3.72 -6.42 -5.18
C LYS A 181 2.94 -5.58 -4.16
N THR A 182 1.87 -4.94 -4.57
CA THR A 182 1.01 -4.13 -3.68
C THR A 182 0.40 -5.00 -2.57
N LEU A 183 -0.12 -6.19 -2.91
CA LEU A 183 -0.65 -7.13 -1.93
C LEU A 183 0.44 -7.65 -0.97
N SER A 184 1.68 -7.81 -1.44
CA SER A 184 2.79 -8.35 -0.63
C SER A 184 3.15 -7.48 0.57
N TYR A 185 2.78 -6.21 0.58
CA TYR A 185 2.90 -5.37 1.78
C TYR A 185 2.07 -5.93 2.95
N TYR A 186 0.87 -6.46 2.68
CA TYR A 186 -0.10 -6.86 3.70
C TYR A 186 -0.29 -8.37 3.83
N TYR A 187 0.00 -9.11 2.75
CA TYR A 187 -0.27 -10.54 2.62
C TYR A 187 0.97 -11.27 2.13
N GLN A 188 1.06 -12.57 2.46
CA GLN A 188 1.91 -13.46 1.70
C GLN A 188 1.19 -13.78 0.39
N VAL A 189 1.86 -13.63 -0.75
CA VAL A 189 1.28 -13.88 -2.07
C VAL A 189 1.90 -15.16 -2.65
N ASP A 190 1.03 -16.12 -2.97
CA ASP A 190 1.42 -17.40 -3.56
C ASP A 190 0.73 -17.59 -4.93
N LEU A 191 1.34 -18.43 -5.79
CA LEU A 191 0.65 -19.02 -6.95
C LEU A 191 0.14 -20.40 -6.55
N VAL A 192 -1.11 -20.72 -6.88
CA VAL A 192 -1.77 -21.97 -6.47
C VAL A 192 -2.59 -22.58 -7.61
N SER A 193 -2.43 -23.89 -7.85
CA SER A 193 -3.31 -24.65 -8.74
C SER A 193 -4.49 -25.24 -7.98
N CYS A 194 -5.55 -25.64 -8.69
CA CYS A 194 -6.69 -26.34 -8.08
C CYS A 194 -6.24 -27.64 -7.38
N ASP A 195 -5.26 -28.36 -7.91
CA ASP A 195 -4.71 -29.56 -7.25
C ASP A 195 -4.06 -29.25 -5.92
N SER A 196 -3.27 -28.17 -5.84
CA SER A 196 -2.64 -27.73 -4.60
C SER A 196 -3.67 -27.19 -3.61
N LEU A 197 -4.67 -26.46 -4.09
CA LEU A 197 -5.77 -25.94 -3.28
C LEU A 197 -6.58 -27.09 -2.64
N ALA A 198 -6.82 -28.18 -3.38
CA ALA A 198 -7.55 -29.33 -2.86
C ALA A 198 -6.87 -30.01 -1.67
N THR A 199 -5.54 -29.86 -1.50
CA THR A 199 -4.79 -30.44 -0.37
C THR A 199 -4.94 -29.62 0.93
N ASP A 200 -5.15 -28.30 0.83
CA ASP A 200 -5.33 -27.44 1.99
C ASP A 200 -6.23 -26.24 1.65
N LEU A 201 -7.55 -26.44 1.78
CA LEU A 201 -8.57 -25.43 1.52
C LEU A 201 -8.52 -24.24 2.48
N LYS A 202 -7.89 -24.39 3.66
CA LYS A 202 -7.89 -23.35 4.69
C LYS A 202 -6.63 -22.44 4.64
N ARG A 203 -5.63 -22.81 3.86
CA ARG A 203 -4.37 -22.08 3.77
C ARG A 203 -4.57 -20.65 3.28
N TYR A 204 -5.46 -20.44 2.33
CA TYR A 204 -5.63 -19.15 1.66
C TYR A 204 -6.79 -18.38 2.26
N ALA A 205 -6.51 -17.15 2.71
CA ALA A 205 -7.52 -16.22 3.20
C ALA A 205 -8.39 -15.64 2.06
N ALA A 206 -7.81 -15.54 0.86
CA ALA A 206 -8.50 -15.21 -0.38
C ALA A 206 -7.78 -15.82 -1.58
N LEU A 207 -8.53 -16.10 -2.64
CA LEU A 207 -8.02 -16.50 -3.95
C LEU A 207 -8.39 -15.43 -4.99
N ILE A 208 -7.51 -15.23 -5.96
CA ILE A 208 -7.70 -14.32 -7.08
C ILE A 208 -7.61 -15.15 -8.36
N ILE A 209 -8.63 -15.10 -9.19
CA ILE A 209 -8.66 -15.71 -10.53
C ILE A 209 -8.62 -14.56 -11.52
N ALA A 210 -7.46 -14.40 -12.17
CA ALA A 210 -7.16 -13.23 -12.98
C ALA A 210 -7.25 -13.57 -14.47
N LYS A 211 -8.39 -13.25 -15.09
CA LYS A 211 -8.64 -13.38 -16.52
C LYS A 211 -8.30 -14.79 -17.06
N PRO A 212 -8.97 -15.84 -16.59
CA PRO A 212 -8.78 -17.18 -17.13
C PRO A 212 -9.17 -17.22 -18.61
N THR A 213 -8.45 -18.03 -19.39
CA THR A 213 -8.68 -18.17 -20.84
C THR A 213 -9.07 -19.57 -21.26
N LYS A 214 -9.05 -20.54 -20.32
CA LYS A 214 -9.44 -21.94 -20.55
C LYS A 214 -10.61 -22.31 -19.65
N ASP A 215 -11.39 -23.29 -20.09
CA ASP A 215 -12.54 -23.80 -19.33
C ASP A 215 -12.09 -24.44 -18.02
N PHE A 216 -12.90 -24.27 -16.99
CA PHE A 216 -12.76 -24.97 -15.73
C PHE A 216 -13.36 -26.37 -15.87
N SER A 217 -12.60 -27.40 -15.48
CA SER A 217 -13.14 -28.75 -15.36
C SER A 217 -14.16 -28.85 -14.23
N GLU A 218 -15.02 -29.86 -14.25
CA GLU A 218 -15.98 -30.10 -13.15
C GLU A 218 -15.25 -30.35 -11.82
N ARG A 219 -14.04 -30.92 -11.87
CA ARG A 219 -13.19 -31.09 -10.70
C ARG A 219 -12.69 -29.76 -10.15
N ASP A 220 -12.23 -28.86 -11.02
CA ASP A 220 -11.76 -27.53 -10.59
C ASP A 220 -12.89 -26.70 -9.99
N LYS A 221 -14.06 -26.73 -10.64
CA LYS A 221 -15.27 -26.10 -10.10
C LYS A 221 -15.64 -26.65 -8.71
N TYR A 222 -15.56 -27.96 -8.53
CA TYR A 222 -15.81 -28.61 -7.26
C TYR A 222 -14.81 -28.15 -6.18
N VAL A 223 -13.52 -28.08 -6.49
CA VAL A 223 -12.50 -27.64 -5.53
C VAL A 223 -12.72 -26.19 -5.12
N ILE A 224 -13.02 -25.32 -6.08
CA ILE A 224 -13.33 -23.91 -5.83
C ILE A 224 -14.60 -23.78 -4.97
N ASP A 225 -15.65 -24.56 -5.28
CA ASP A 225 -16.88 -24.61 -4.50
C ASP A 225 -16.61 -25.02 -3.06
N GLN A 226 -15.84 -26.09 -2.86
CA GLN A 226 -15.45 -26.55 -1.53
C GLN A 226 -14.65 -25.48 -0.76
N TYR A 227 -13.74 -24.77 -1.43
CA TYR A 227 -13.02 -23.67 -0.82
C TYR A 227 -13.98 -22.57 -0.31
N LEU A 228 -14.96 -22.19 -1.12
CA LEU A 228 -15.98 -21.21 -0.75
C LEU A 228 -16.88 -21.71 0.39
N MET A 229 -17.31 -22.97 0.35
CA MET A 229 -18.14 -23.57 1.40
C MET A 229 -17.42 -23.67 2.75
N HIS A 230 -16.08 -23.74 2.75
CA HIS A 230 -15.27 -23.66 3.97
C HIS A 230 -14.96 -22.23 4.44
N GLY A 231 -15.64 -21.22 3.89
CA GLY A 231 -15.51 -19.81 4.26
C GLY A 231 -14.38 -19.08 3.55
N GLY A 232 -13.85 -19.64 2.46
CA GLY A 232 -12.89 -18.98 1.57
C GLY A 232 -13.49 -17.77 0.87
N ARG A 233 -12.65 -16.86 0.43
CA ARG A 233 -13.03 -15.65 -0.32
C ARG A 233 -12.42 -15.69 -1.70
N LEU A 234 -13.21 -15.34 -2.71
CA LEU A 234 -12.79 -15.43 -4.10
C LEU A 234 -13.02 -14.09 -4.81
N LEU A 235 -11.99 -13.60 -5.46
CA LEU A 235 -12.06 -12.50 -6.41
C LEU A 235 -11.99 -13.07 -7.82
N TRP A 236 -13.09 -12.97 -8.55
CA TRP A 236 -13.17 -13.32 -9.96
C TRP A 236 -12.95 -12.07 -10.81
N CYS A 237 -11.94 -12.12 -11.68
CA CYS A 237 -11.75 -11.16 -12.76
C CYS A 237 -12.01 -11.92 -14.07
N LEU A 238 -13.26 -11.95 -14.50
CA LEU A 238 -13.69 -12.72 -15.67
C LEU A 238 -13.89 -11.80 -16.87
N ASP A 239 -13.49 -12.31 -18.02
CA ASP A 239 -13.69 -11.71 -19.31
C ASP A 239 -14.11 -12.82 -20.29
N GLU A 240 -15.42 -12.94 -20.48
CA GLU A 240 -15.98 -13.98 -21.38
C GLU A 240 -15.91 -13.59 -22.86
N VAL A 241 -15.46 -12.37 -23.14
CA VAL A 241 -15.31 -11.87 -24.50
C VAL A 241 -13.83 -11.53 -24.73
N ASP A 242 -13.25 -12.15 -25.72
CA ASP A 242 -11.87 -11.86 -26.12
C ASP A 242 -11.83 -10.79 -27.21
N VAL A 243 -11.05 -9.75 -26.96
CA VAL A 243 -10.80 -8.65 -27.89
C VAL A 243 -9.31 -8.47 -28.03
N ASP A 244 -8.79 -8.55 -29.25
CA ASP A 244 -7.38 -8.30 -29.51
C ASP A 244 -7.08 -6.80 -29.46
N HIS A 245 -6.54 -6.33 -28.32
CA HIS A 245 -6.20 -4.94 -28.10
C HIS A 245 -5.03 -4.45 -28.98
N GLU A 246 -4.16 -5.34 -29.46
CA GLU A 246 -3.07 -4.95 -30.35
C GLU A 246 -3.62 -4.64 -31.75
N VAL A 247 -4.59 -5.42 -32.21
CA VAL A 247 -5.29 -5.13 -33.48
C VAL A 247 -6.10 -3.84 -33.37
N LEU A 248 -6.72 -3.57 -32.19
CA LEU A 248 -7.49 -2.36 -31.95
C LEU A 248 -6.68 -1.07 -32.06
N LYS A 249 -5.36 -1.12 -31.80
CA LYS A 249 -4.46 0.04 -31.96
C LYS A 249 -4.34 0.48 -33.44
N ASN A 250 -4.56 -0.44 -34.36
CA ASN A 250 -4.34 -0.25 -35.80
C ASN A 250 -5.61 -0.30 -36.64
N GLN A 251 -6.77 -0.67 -36.07
CA GLN A 251 -8.06 -0.81 -36.74
C GLN A 251 -9.16 -0.16 -35.92
N GLU A 252 -10.11 0.45 -36.60
CA GLU A 252 -11.27 1.10 -35.92
C GLU A 252 -12.26 0.09 -35.30
N THR A 253 -12.27 -1.14 -35.77
CA THR A 253 -13.15 -2.19 -35.27
C THR A 253 -12.44 -3.53 -35.19
N VAL A 254 -12.66 -4.25 -34.10
CA VAL A 254 -12.13 -5.61 -33.88
C VAL A 254 -13.29 -6.52 -33.48
N PRO A 255 -13.39 -7.74 -34.01
CA PRO A 255 -14.42 -8.69 -33.60
C PRO A 255 -14.19 -9.09 -32.13
N ALA A 256 -15.27 -9.05 -31.36
CA ALA A 256 -15.32 -9.60 -30.03
C ALA A 256 -15.70 -11.09 -30.12
N VAL A 257 -14.87 -11.98 -29.62
CA VAL A 257 -15.09 -13.42 -29.69
C VAL A 257 -15.51 -13.96 -28.33
N TYR A 258 -16.67 -14.59 -28.25
CA TYR A 258 -17.14 -15.24 -27.03
C TYR A 258 -16.23 -16.42 -26.66
N ARG A 259 -15.80 -16.44 -25.40
CA ARG A 259 -14.95 -17.48 -24.83
C ARG A 259 -15.66 -18.11 -23.62
N PRO A 260 -16.29 -19.28 -23.76
CA PRO A 260 -16.93 -19.95 -22.64
C PRO A 260 -15.86 -20.42 -21.65
N LEU A 261 -16.08 -20.20 -20.37
CA LEU A 261 -15.16 -20.62 -19.29
C LEU A 261 -15.72 -21.80 -18.47
N ASN A 262 -16.90 -22.28 -18.82
CA ASN A 262 -17.64 -23.35 -18.10
C ASN A 262 -17.89 -23.02 -16.60
N VAL A 263 -18.08 -21.76 -16.25
CA VAL A 263 -18.33 -21.32 -14.85
C VAL A 263 -19.72 -20.72 -14.64
N ALA A 264 -20.49 -20.52 -15.70
CA ALA A 264 -21.77 -19.82 -15.65
C ALA A 264 -22.79 -20.52 -14.74
N ASP A 265 -22.84 -21.84 -14.74
CA ASP A 265 -23.71 -22.65 -13.89
C ASP A 265 -23.35 -22.53 -12.39
N MET A 266 -22.06 -22.52 -12.08
CA MET A 266 -21.54 -22.34 -10.72
C MET A 266 -21.84 -20.92 -10.22
N LEU A 267 -21.54 -19.91 -11.01
CA LEU A 267 -21.80 -18.51 -10.66
C LEU A 267 -23.31 -18.25 -10.49
N PHE A 268 -24.14 -18.84 -11.34
CA PHE A 268 -25.59 -18.74 -11.21
C PHE A 268 -26.11 -19.32 -9.87
N ARG A 269 -25.55 -20.41 -9.40
CA ARG A 269 -25.87 -20.95 -8.05
C ARG A 269 -25.50 -20.00 -6.93
N TYR A 270 -24.49 -19.16 -7.11
CA TYR A 270 -24.11 -18.09 -6.18
C TYR A 270 -24.89 -16.78 -6.38
N GLY A 271 -25.88 -16.78 -7.28
CA GLY A 271 -26.72 -15.61 -7.56
C GLY A 271 -26.10 -14.59 -8.54
N VAL A 272 -25.02 -14.96 -9.22
CA VAL A 272 -24.34 -14.10 -10.20
C VAL A 272 -24.63 -14.61 -11.62
N ARG A 273 -25.19 -13.75 -12.47
CA ARG A 273 -25.37 -14.03 -13.89
C ARG A 273 -24.45 -13.13 -14.72
N ILE A 274 -23.62 -13.75 -15.53
CA ILE A 274 -22.81 -13.08 -16.53
C ILE A 274 -23.54 -13.19 -17.87
N ASN A 275 -23.72 -12.08 -18.55
CA ASN A 275 -24.25 -12.06 -19.92
C ASN A 275 -23.05 -11.72 -20.81
N PRO A 276 -22.71 -12.58 -21.78
CA PRO A 276 -21.64 -12.34 -22.73
C PRO A 276 -21.93 -11.18 -23.68
#